data_f39b1d6c4dae716bae4ca8575629b154
#
_entry.id   f39b1d6c4dae716bae4ca8575629b154
#
_cell.length_a   1.000
_cell.length_b   1.000
_cell.length_c   1.000
_cell.angle_alpha   90.00
_cell.angle_beta   90.00
_cell.angle_gamma   90.00
#
_symmetry.space_group_name_H-M   'P 1'
#
loop_
_entity.id
_entity.type
_entity.pdbx_description
1 polymer ?
#
loop_
_entity_poly.entity_id
_entity_poly.type
_entity_poly.pdbx_seq_one_letter_code
_entity_poly.pdbx_strand_id
1 'polypeptide(L)'
;HAQLTLEGCQHSAQTNYPLVRQYGLIEKAREYNLENAGKGYLPQFTISGKATYQSDVTKLPVDIPGIDIKSMPKDQYQVMLEVSQNIWDGGDIRSKKQLTRATSEIDRGKQEVDMYALNDRVNQLYFGILLLDEQLKQNQLLQEDLGRTHQQVSNYMANGIANQSDLDAVSVEILNTKQRRIELESSRQAYLSMLSIFIGKEIASGTTLEKPADTFESTSLVNNRPELRWFDAQGGQLNVQESSLKTRFRPRFGLFVQGAYGNPGLNMLKDDFSAYYVAGVR
;
A
#
# COMPACT_ATOMS: atom_id res chain seq x y z
N HIS A 1 -27.25 -27.39 -3.27
CA HIS A 1 -26.76 -26.01 -3.43
C HIS A 1 -25.90 -25.66 -2.21
N ALA A 2 -24.63 -25.30 -2.41
CA ALA A 2 -23.79 -24.85 -1.31
C ALA A 2 -24.36 -23.53 -0.78
N GLN A 3 -24.77 -23.55 0.49
CA GLN A 3 -25.27 -22.37 1.18
C GLN A 3 -24.08 -21.48 1.50
N LEU A 4 -24.18 -20.21 1.18
CA LEU A 4 -23.10 -19.24 1.39
C LEU A 4 -23.23 -18.67 2.81
N THR A 5 -22.17 -18.82 3.62
CA THR A 5 -22.13 -18.28 4.98
C THR A 5 -21.39 -16.95 5.04
N LEU A 6 -21.72 -16.10 6.00
CA LEU A 6 -21.05 -14.80 6.21
C LEU A 6 -19.55 -14.98 6.46
N GLU A 7 -19.19 -15.89 7.36
CA GLU A 7 -17.79 -16.20 7.69
C GLU A 7 -17.01 -16.71 6.47
N GLY A 8 -17.65 -17.57 5.66
CA GLY A 8 -17.08 -18.08 4.41
C GLY A 8 -16.82 -16.96 3.40
N CYS A 9 -17.72 -15.99 3.30
CA CYS A 9 -17.54 -14.81 2.45
C CYS A 9 -16.40 -13.90 2.95
N GLN A 10 -16.35 -13.61 4.25
CA GLN A 10 -15.27 -12.83 4.86
C GLN A 10 -13.91 -13.50 4.67
N HIS A 11 -13.82 -14.80 4.93
CA HIS A 11 -12.57 -15.55 4.73
C HIS A 11 -12.13 -15.57 3.27
N SER A 12 -13.07 -15.78 2.34
CA SER A 12 -12.78 -15.76 0.90
C SER A 12 -12.31 -14.37 0.44
N ALA A 13 -12.95 -13.30 0.93
CA ALA A 13 -12.55 -11.94 0.62
C ALA A 13 -11.14 -11.63 1.17
N GLN A 14 -10.84 -12.03 2.39
CA GLN A 14 -9.51 -11.86 2.99
C GLN A 14 -8.41 -12.64 2.25
N THR A 15 -8.76 -13.73 1.57
CA THR A 15 -7.78 -14.55 0.84
C THR A 15 -7.62 -14.12 -0.62
N ASN A 16 -8.71 -13.75 -1.28
CA ASN A 16 -8.75 -13.58 -2.74
C ASN A 16 -8.76 -12.10 -3.18
N TYR A 17 -9.13 -11.16 -2.32
CA TYR A 17 -9.19 -9.76 -2.70
C TYR A 17 -7.78 -9.22 -3.04
N PRO A 18 -7.63 -8.46 -4.14
CA PRO A 18 -6.30 -8.02 -4.62
C PRO A 18 -5.44 -7.30 -3.59
N LEU A 19 -6.07 -6.60 -2.63
CA LEU A 19 -5.38 -5.89 -1.54
C LEU A 19 -4.50 -6.84 -0.69
N VAL A 20 -4.90 -8.10 -0.57
CA VAL A 20 -4.15 -9.11 0.21
C VAL A 20 -2.76 -9.36 -0.36
N ARG A 21 -2.59 -9.24 -1.68
CA ARG A 21 -1.28 -9.40 -2.34
C ARG A 21 -0.27 -8.34 -1.91
N GLN A 22 -0.73 -7.19 -1.43
CA GLN A 22 0.13 -6.12 -0.94
C GLN A 22 0.91 -6.52 0.32
N TYR A 23 0.37 -7.43 1.16
CA TYR A 23 1.11 -7.93 2.33
C TYR A 23 2.46 -8.53 1.94
N GLY A 24 2.46 -9.42 0.96
CA GLY A 24 3.69 -10.04 0.48
C GLY A 24 4.68 -9.03 -0.12
N LEU A 25 4.18 -7.98 -0.76
CA LEU A 25 5.02 -6.91 -1.32
C LEU A 25 5.64 -6.02 -0.25
N ILE A 26 4.88 -5.67 0.80
CA ILE A 26 5.38 -4.90 1.95
C ILE A 26 6.52 -5.67 2.64
N GLU A 27 6.34 -6.96 2.88
CA GLU A 27 7.34 -7.81 3.53
C GLU A 27 8.61 -7.92 2.69
N LYS A 28 8.50 -8.16 1.38
CA LYS A 28 9.64 -8.18 0.46
C LYS A 28 10.34 -6.83 0.38
N ALA A 29 9.59 -5.73 0.31
CA ALA A 29 10.16 -4.39 0.30
C ALA A 29 10.94 -4.11 1.60
N ARG A 30 10.43 -4.54 2.74
CA ARG A 30 11.14 -4.46 4.02
C ARG A 30 12.46 -5.21 3.98
N GLU A 31 12.46 -6.46 3.53
CA GLU A 31 13.66 -7.28 3.44
C GLU A 31 14.73 -6.63 2.56
N TYR A 32 14.36 -6.21 1.34
CA TYR A 32 15.27 -5.53 0.42
C TYR A 32 15.82 -4.22 0.99
N ASN A 33 14.98 -3.42 1.64
CA ASN A 33 15.41 -2.16 2.23
C ASN A 33 16.35 -2.37 3.42
N LEU A 34 16.12 -3.40 4.24
CA LEU A 34 17.01 -3.78 5.35
C LEU A 34 18.35 -4.29 4.83
N GLU A 35 18.33 -5.11 3.78
CA GLU A 35 19.54 -5.61 3.13
C GLU A 35 20.33 -4.46 2.50
N ASN A 36 19.67 -3.58 1.74
CA ASN A 36 20.29 -2.41 1.11
C ASN A 36 20.90 -1.46 2.15
N ALA A 37 20.20 -1.22 3.27
CA ALA A 37 20.77 -0.43 4.35
C ALA A 37 22.04 -1.08 4.93
N GLY A 38 22.10 -2.41 5.00
CA GLY A 38 23.27 -3.17 5.43
C GLY A 38 24.47 -3.03 4.51
N LYS A 39 24.24 -2.85 3.21
CA LYS A 39 25.30 -2.68 2.19
C LYS A 39 26.14 -1.41 2.40
N GLY A 40 25.70 -0.46 3.21
CA GLY A 40 26.46 0.72 3.59
C GLY A 40 27.76 0.42 4.36
N TYR A 41 27.93 -0.81 4.88
CA TYR A 41 29.19 -1.27 5.47
C TYR A 41 30.12 -1.95 4.46
N LEU A 42 29.67 -2.21 3.23
CA LEU A 42 30.52 -2.78 2.19
C LEU A 42 31.43 -1.69 1.59
N PRO A 43 32.61 -2.08 1.05
CA PRO A 43 33.45 -1.16 0.32
C PRO A 43 32.68 -0.53 -0.85
N GLN A 44 32.78 0.79 -0.99
CA GLN A 44 32.16 1.56 -2.06
C GLN A 44 33.26 1.92 -3.07
N PHE A 45 33.00 1.68 -4.36
CA PHE A 45 33.88 2.00 -5.46
C PHE A 45 33.31 3.21 -6.21
N THR A 46 34.12 4.24 -6.34
CA THR A 46 33.74 5.47 -7.06
C THR A 46 34.78 5.78 -8.11
N ILE A 47 34.38 5.87 -9.36
CA ILE A 47 35.22 6.37 -10.46
C ILE A 47 34.78 7.79 -10.76
N SER A 48 35.71 8.73 -10.79
CA SER A 48 35.47 10.12 -11.12
C SER A 48 36.47 10.63 -12.14
N GLY A 49 35.99 11.45 -13.07
CA GLY A 49 36.80 12.17 -14.02
C GLY A 49 36.63 13.69 -13.82
N LYS A 50 37.73 14.44 -13.85
CA LYS A 50 37.72 15.88 -13.70
C LYS A 50 38.58 16.49 -14.80
N ALA A 51 38.04 17.49 -15.51
CA ALA A 51 38.76 18.37 -16.42
C ALA A 51 38.45 19.79 -16.01
N THR A 52 39.48 20.60 -15.75
CA THR A 52 39.30 22.00 -15.30
C THR A 52 40.25 22.90 -16.03
N TYR A 53 39.80 24.11 -16.33
CA TYR A 53 40.60 25.23 -16.78
C TYR A 53 40.58 26.31 -15.71
N GLN A 54 41.77 26.74 -15.26
CA GLN A 54 41.91 27.73 -14.18
C GLN A 54 42.37 29.08 -14.78
N SER A 55 41.81 30.18 -14.31
CA SER A 55 42.23 31.53 -14.75
C SER A 55 43.64 31.87 -14.32
N ASP A 56 44.08 31.32 -13.17
CA ASP A 56 45.41 31.45 -12.63
C ASP A 56 45.87 30.15 -11.96
N VAL A 57 47.16 29.97 -11.77
CA VAL A 57 47.80 28.80 -11.21
C VAL A 57 48.76 29.16 -10.09
N THR A 58 49.02 28.23 -9.17
CA THR A 58 50.00 28.42 -8.12
C THR A 58 51.40 28.56 -8.72
N LYS A 59 52.07 29.66 -8.43
CA LYS A 59 53.46 29.96 -8.85
C LYS A 59 54.33 30.11 -7.61
N LEU A 60 55.55 29.63 -7.68
CA LEU A 60 56.54 29.91 -6.64
C LEU A 60 56.99 31.37 -6.76
N PRO A 61 56.91 32.18 -5.70
CA PRO A 61 57.30 33.61 -5.74
C PRO A 61 58.82 33.82 -5.67
N VAL A 62 59.61 32.87 -6.15
CA VAL A 62 61.09 32.92 -6.07
C VAL A 62 61.67 32.68 -7.47
N ASP A 63 62.38 33.70 -7.97
CA ASP A 63 63.17 33.58 -9.18
C ASP A 63 64.60 33.15 -8.76
N ILE A 64 64.98 31.94 -9.11
CA ILE A 64 66.30 31.39 -8.84
C ILE A 64 67.08 31.48 -10.19
N PRO A 65 68.17 32.30 -10.29
CA PRO A 65 68.94 32.41 -11.50
C PRO A 65 69.50 31.03 -11.94
N GLY A 66 69.09 30.58 -13.12
CA GLY A 66 69.57 29.34 -13.74
C GLY A 66 68.65 28.13 -13.52
N ILE A 67 67.52 28.29 -12.88
CA ILE A 67 66.47 27.20 -12.68
C ILE A 67 65.14 27.70 -13.26
N ASP A 68 64.76 27.14 -14.39
CA ASP A 68 63.40 27.39 -14.94
C ASP A 68 62.35 26.52 -14.23
N ILE A 69 61.64 27.15 -13.29
CA ILE A 69 60.54 26.50 -12.58
C ILE A 69 59.27 26.66 -13.45
N LYS A 70 58.90 25.62 -14.18
CA LYS A 70 57.66 25.62 -14.95
C LYS A 70 56.47 25.82 -14.01
N SER A 71 55.62 26.78 -14.33
CA SER A 71 54.34 26.98 -13.66
C SER A 71 53.40 25.83 -14.00
N MET A 72 52.48 25.49 -13.10
CA MET A 72 51.41 24.50 -13.34
C MET A 72 50.62 24.85 -14.62
N PRO A 73 50.17 23.86 -15.41
CA PRO A 73 49.27 24.10 -16.52
C PRO A 73 47.93 24.65 -16.04
N LYS A 74 47.32 25.53 -16.81
CA LYS A 74 45.98 26.07 -16.52
C LYS A 74 44.90 25.04 -16.76
N ASP A 75 45.10 24.12 -17.67
CA ASP A 75 44.26 22.98 -17.96
C ASP A 75 44.74 21.78 -17.14
N GLN A 76 43.80 21.20 -16.39
CA GLN A 76 44.09 20.07 -15.51
C GLN A 76 43.11 18.95 -15.78
N TYR A 77 43.64 17.73 -15.79
CA TYR A 77 42.88 16.51 -16.07
C TYR A 77 43.19 15.46 -15.00
N GLN A 78 42.15 14.77 -14.54
CA GLN A 78 42.32 13.74 -13.53
C GLN A 78 41.25 12.66 -13.74
N VAL A 79 41.66 11.41 -13.67
CA VAL A 79 40.78 10.26 -13.49
C VAL A 79 41.16 9.59 -12.16
N MET A 80 40.19 9.34 -11.32
CA MET A 80 40.38 8.79 -9.98
C MET A 80 39.44 7.62 -9.73
N LEU A 81 39.99 6.54 -9.16
CA LEU A 81 39.26 5.44 -8.57
C LEU A 81 39.42 5.54 -7.06
N GLU A 82 38.34 5.71 -6.35
CA GLU A 82 38.30 5.67 -4.89
C GLU A 82 37.62 4.37 -4.42
N VAL A 83 38.24 3.70 -3.48
CA VAL A 83 37.62 2.65 -2.67
C VAL A 83 37.51 3.17 -1.27
N SER A 84 36.28 3.25 -0.75
CA SER A 84 36.03 3.72 0.62
C SER A 84 35.17 2.74 1.38
N GLN A 85 35.42 2.62 2.68
CA GLN A 85 34.66 1.74 3.57
C GLN A 85 34.40 2.42 4.89
N ASN A 86 33.12 2.41 5.29
CA ASN A 86 32.74 2.85 6.63
C ASN A 86 33.14 1.80 7.67
N ILE A 87 33.96 2.18 8.62
CA ILE A 87 34.34 1.34 9.78
C ILE A 87 33.40 1.61 10.95
N TRP A 88 33.06 2.89 11.14
CA TRP A 88 32.14 3.35 12.16
C TRP A 88 31.34 4.54 11.64
N ASP A 89 30.02 4.37 11.56
CA ASP A 89 29.09 5.37 10.98
C ASP A 89 28.30 6.15 12.03
N GLY A 90 28.69 6.06 13.32
CA GLY A 90 27.94 6.69 14.41
C GLY A 90 26.57 6.06 14.69
N GLY A 91 26.28 4.90 14.07
CA GLY A 91 25.01 4.20 14.18
C GLY A 91 23.95 4.59 13.12
N ASP A 92 24.36 5.28 12.06
CA ASP A 92 23.47 5.72 10.98
C ASP A 92 22.78 4.52 10.28
N ILE A 93 23.55 3.50 9.90
CA ILE A 93 23.02 2.29 9.25
C ILE A 93 22.05 1.55 10.17
N ARG A 94 22.40 1.43 11.47
CA ARG A 94 21.48 0.84 12.46
C ARG A 94 20.19 1.64 12.57
N SER A 95 20.28 2.95 12.60
CA SER A 95 19.14 3.86 12.67
C SER A 95 18.26 3.75 11.41
N LYS A 96 18.87 3.69 10.21
CA LYS A 96 18.15 3.45 8.95
C LYS A 96 17.39 2.13 8.97
N LYS A 97 18.00 1.06 9.46
CA LYS A 97 17.33 -0.24 9.62
C LYS A 97 16.15 -0.17 10.58
N GLN A 98 16.31 0.54 11.70
CA GLN A 98 15.21 0.73 12.65
C GLN A 98 14.07 1.55 12.04
N LEU A 99 14.38 2.60 11.29
CA LEU A 99 13.38 3.41 10.59
C LEU A 99 12.65 2.59 9.52
N THR A 100 13.36 1.77 8.74
CA THR A 100 12.75 0.87 7.75
C THR A 100 11.78 -0.11 8.42
N ARG A 101 12.14 -0.68 9.58
CA ARG A 101 11.25 -1.56 10.34
C ARG A 101 10.02 -0.81 10.83
N ALA A 102 10.19 0.37 11.42
CA ALA A 102 9.09 1.18 11.92
C ALA A 102 8.12 1.60 10.80
N THR A 103 8.64 1.98 9.62
CA THR A 103 7.81 2.28 8.44
C THR A 103 7.03 1.06 7.99
N SER A 104 7.66 -0.12 7.93
CA SER A 104 6.99 -1.37 7.56
C SER A 104 5.88 -1.75 8.55
N GLU A 105 6.04 -1.48 9.84
CA GLU A 105 4.98 -1.72 10.84
C GLU A 105 3.79 -0.77 10.64
N ILE A 106 4.02 0.49 10.22
CA ILE A 106 2.94 1.42 9.85
C ILE A 106 2.18 0.90 8.63
N ASP A 107 2.90 0.48 7.58
CA ASP A 107 2.29 -0.03 6.35
C ASP A 107 1.47 -1.28 6.63
N ARG A 108 1.98 -2.17 7.49
CA ARG A 108 1.27 -3.36 7.95
C ARG A 108 0.03 -3.02 8.77
N GLY A 109 0.15 -2.08 9.72
CA GLY A 109 -0.98 -1.63 10.53
C GLY A 109 -2.08 -0.98 9.68
N LYS A 110 -1.69 -0.15 8.69
CA LYS A 110 -2.63 0.43 7.73
C LYS A 110 -3.37 -0.65 6.95
N GLN A 111 -2.67 -1.66 6.51
CA GLN A 111 -3.27 -2.76 5.76
C GLN A 111 -4.23 -3.59 6.63
N GLU A 112 -3.95 -3.77 7.92
CA GLU A 112 -4.89 -4.39 8.86
C GLU A 112 -6.19 -3.58 8.97
N VAL A 113 -6.10 -2.23 9.00
CA VAL A 113 -7.26 -1.33 8.95
C VAL A 113 -8.05 -1.51 7.64
N ASP A 114 -7.36 -1.53 6.51
CA ASP A 114 -7.99 -1.70 5.19
C ASP A 114 -8.69 -3.08 5.08
N MET A 115 -8.09 -4.13 5.65
CA MET A 115 -8.71 -5.47 5.71
C MET A 115 -9.92 -5.53 6.64
N TYR A 116 -9.91 -4.79 7.74
CA TYR A 116 -11.06 -4.65 8.60
C TYR A 116 -12.23 -3.95 7.88
N ALA A 117 -11.93 -2.89 7.14
CA ALA A 117 -12.91 -2.19 6.30
C ALA A 117 -13.47 -3.09 5.18
N LEU A 118 -12.67 -4.03 4.66
CA LEU A 118 -13.12 -5.03 3.70
C LEU A 118 -14.20 -5.94 4.29
N ASN A 119 -14.04 -6.41 5.53
CA ASN A 119 -15.05 -7.20 6.21
C ASN A 119 -16.36 -6.43 6.37
N ASP A 120 -16.31 -5.15 6.70
CA ASP A 120 -17.51 -4.33 6.81
C ASP A 120 -18.26 -4.23 5.47
N ARG A 121 -17.53 -4.05 4.36
CA ARG A 121 -18.14 -4.04 3.02
C ARG A 121 -18.79 -5.39 2.66
N VAL A 122 -18.11 -6.50 2.97
CA VAL A 122 -18.69 -7.85 2.79
C VAL A 122 -19.95 -8.02 3.61
N ASN A 123 -19.96 -7.57 4.86
CA ASN A 123 -21.13 -7.62 5.75
C ASN A 123 -22.29 -6.82 5.18
N GLN A 124 -22.05 -5.59 4.71
CA GLN A 124 -23.08 -4.73 4.11
C GLN A 124 -23.72 -5.38 2.88
N LEU A 125 -22.93 -5.99 2.01
CA LEU A 125 -23.44 -6.70 0.84
C LEU A 125 -24.21 -7.97 1.23
N TYR A 126 -23.67 -8.74 2.16
CA TYR A 126 -24.28 -9.99 2.63
C TYR A 126 -25.65 -9.75 3.27
N PHE A 127 -25.72 -8.84 4.24
CA PHE A 127 -26.98 -8.47 4.89
C PHE A 127 -27.94 -7.73 3.95
N GLY A 128 -27.42 -6.96 3.01
CA GLY A 128 -28.21 -6.33 1.94
C GLY A 128 -28.93 -7.37 1.07
N ILE A 129 -28.23 -8.46 0.68
CA ILE A 129 -28.85 -9.57 -0.07
C ILE A 129 -29.92 -10.26 0.76
N LEU A 130 -29.64 -10.56 2.04
CA LEU A 130 -30.64 -11.15 2.95
C LEU A 130 -31.90 -10.28 3.08
N LEU A 131 -31.71 -8.96 3.20
CA LEU A 131 -32.83 -8.02 3.24
C LEU A 131 -33.66 -8.05 1.95
N LEU A 132 -32.98 -8.06 0.79
CA LEU A 132 -33.65 -8.16 -0.50
C LEU A 132 -34.39 -9.48 -0.66
N ASP A 133 -33.86 -10.59 -0.17
CA ASP A 133 -34.53 -11.88 -0.15
C ASP A 133 -35.83 -11.85 0.68
N GLU A 134 -35.82 -11.22 1.85
CA GLU A 134 -37.02 -11.06 2.67
C GLU A 134 -38.05 -10.11 2.02
N GLN A 135 -37.59 -9.03 1.38
CA GLN A 135 -38.46 -8.12 0.62
C GLN A 135 -39.12 -8.83 -0.60
N LEU A 136 -38.37 -9.70 -1.29
CA LEU A 136 -38.92 -10.52 -2.37
C LEU A 136 -39.99 -11.48 -1.87
N LYS A 137 -39.79 -12.12 -0.71
CA LYS A 137 -40.82 -12.97 -0.10
C LYS A 137 -42.07 -12.19 0.26
N GLN A 138 -41.94 -11.02 0.88
CA GLN A 138 -43.07 -10.15 1.20
C GLN A 138 -43.79 -9.69 -0.07
N ASN A 139 -43.06 -9.31 -1.10
CA ASN A 139 -43.66 -8.95 -2.38
C ASN A 139 -44.44 -10.10 -3.02
N GLN A 140 -43.90 -11.33 -2.95
CA GLN A 140 -44.59 -12.52 -3.43
C GLN A 140 -45.91 -12.73 -2.69
N LEU A 141 -45.92 -12.69 -1.34
CA LEU A 141 -47.14 -12.82 -0.54
C LEU A 141 -48.16 -11.74 -0.91
N LEU A 142 -47.73 -10.50 -1.11
CA LEU A 142 -48.59 -9.41 -1.56
C LEU A 142 -49.19 -9.69 -2.93
N GLN A 143 -48.40 -10.20 -3.88
CA GLN A 143 -48.92 -10.58 -5.21
C GLN A 143 -49.98 -11.68 -5.14
N GLU A 144 -49.81 -12.67 -4.26
CA GLU A 144 -50.75 -13.74 -4.02
C GLU A 144 -52.05 -13.20 -3.42
N ASP A 145 -51.97 -12.27 -2.43
CA ASP A 145 -53.13 -11.61 -1.84
C ASP A 145 -53.89 -10.76 -2.86
N LEU A 146 -53.18 -9.96 -3.65
CA LEU A 146 -53.80 -9.15 -4.72
C LEU A 146 -54.43 -10.03 -5.79
N GLY A 147 -53.84 -11.17 -6.11
CA GLY A 147 -54.43 -12.17 -6.99
C GLY A 147 -55.76 -12.71 -6.50
N ARG A 148 -55.86 -13.03 -5.21
CA ARG A 148 -57.10 -13.45 -4.54
C ARG A 148 -58.13 -12.31 -4.56
N THR A 149 -57.71 -11.10 -4.21
CA THR A 149 -58.57 -9.91 -4.27
C THR A 149 -59.12 -9.63 -5.66
N HIS A 150 -58.27 -9.72 -6.67
CA HIS A 150 -58.67 -9.53 -8.08
C HIS A 150 -59.78 -10.55 -8.47
N GLN A 151 -59.57 -11.82 -8.11
CA GLN A 151 -60.58 -12.85 -8.38
C GLN A 151 -61.90 -12.56 -7.66
N GLN A 152 -61.86 -12.10 -6.40
CA GLN A 152 -63.03 -11.75 -5.63
C GLN A 152 -63.79 -10.56 -6.23
N VAL A 153 -63.08 -9.48 -6.59
CA VAL A 153 -63.68 -8.30 -7.23
C VAL A 153 -64.26 -8.64 -8.58
N SER A 154 -63.59 -9.49 -9.39
CA SER A 154 -64.11 -10.02 -10.63
C SER A 154 -65.45 -10.77 -10.44
N ASN A 155 -65.54 -11.61 -9.42
CA ASN A 155 -66.78 -12.32 -9.05
C ASN A 155 -67.90 -11.33 -8.63
N TYR A 156 -67.57 -10.29 -7.84
CA TYR A 156 -68.51 -9.26 -7.45
C TYR A 156 -69.03 -8.45 -8.65
N MET A 157 -68.12 -8.15 -9.62
CA MET A 157 -68.50 -7.47 -10.86
C MET A 157 -69.49 -8.34 -11.67
N ALA A 158 -69.20 -9.64 -11.79
CA ALA A 158 -70.13 -10.57 -12.50
C ALA A 158 -71.51 -10.64 -11.86
N ASN A 159 -71.65 -10.37 -10.55
CA ASN A 159 -72.88 -10.33 -9.80
C ASN A 159 -73.45 -8.91 -9.63
N GLY A 160 -72.90 -7.90 -10.32
CA GLY A 160 -73.37 -6.54 -10.26
C GLY A 160 -73.11 -5.77 -8.96
N ILE A 161 -72.19 -6.27 -8.09
CA ILE A 161 -71.86 -5.71 -6.79
C ILE A 161 -70.64 -4.76 -6.87
N ALA A 162 -69.74 -4.98 -7.85
CA ALA A 162 -68.59 -4.12 -8.13
C ALA A 162 -68.62 -3.62 -9.57
N ASN A 163 -67.81 -2.59 -9.87
CA ASN A 163 -67.71 -2.01 -11.22
C ASN A 163 -66.32 -2.21 -11.81
N GLN A 164 -66.13 -1.84 -13.07
CA GLN A 164 -64.86 -1.97 -13.81
C GLN A 164 -63.72 -1.19 -13.11
N SER A 165 -64.03 0.00 -12.57
CA SER A 165 -63.03 0.84 -11.91
C SER A 165 -62.44 0.15 -10.64
N ASP A 166 -63.25 -0.65 -9.92
CA ASP A 166 -62.80 -1.43 -8.76
C ASP A 166 -61.79 -2.51 -9.21
N LEU A 167 -62.08 -3.20 -10.32
CA LEU A 167 -61.19 -4.22 -10.90
C LEU A 167 -59.93 -3.63 -11.43
N ASP A 168 -60.00 -2.47 -12.09
CA ASP A 168 -58.86 -1.76 -12.66
C ASP A 168 -57.93 -1.25 -11.56
N ALA A 169 -58.47 -0.78 -10.42
CA ALA A 169 -57.69 -0.37 -9.24
C ALA A 169 -56.82 -1.55 -8.69
N VAL A 170 -57.38 -2.75 -8.54
CA VAL A 170 -56.61 -3.91 -8.12
C VAL A 170 -55.60 -4.32 -9.16
N SER A 171 -55.92 -4.21 -10.45
CA SER A 171 -55.04 -4.54 -11.56
C SER A 171 -53.81 -3.61 -11.59
N VAL A 172 -53.96 -2.31 -11.29
CA VAL A 172 -52.87 -1.35 -11.16
C VAL A 172 -51.93 -1.75 -10.01
N GLU A 173 -52.47 -2.14 -8.86
CA GLU A 173 -51.65 -2.61 -7.74
C GLU A 173 -50.87 -3.89 -8.07
N ILE A 174 -51.45 -4.82 -8.81
CA ILE A 174 -50.75 -6.02 -9.29
C ILE A 174 -49.58 -5.62 -10.21
N LEU A 175 -49.75 -4.64 -11.08
CA LEU A 175 -48.67 -4.15 -11.93
C LEU A 175 -47.57 -3.45 -11.14
N ASN A 176 -47.94 -2.64 -10.16
CA ASN A 176 -46.99 -1.99 -9.24
C ASN A 176 -46.12 -3.01 -8.47
N THR A 177 -46.75 -4.06 -7.94
CA THR A 177 -46.02 -5.12 -7.24
C THR A 177 -45.12 -5.95 -8.16
N LYS A 178 -45.51 -6.18 -9.40
CA LYS A 178 -44.64 -6.82 -10.41
C LYS A 178 -43.45 -5.94 -10.77
N GLN A 179 -43.67 -4.65 -10.97
CA GLN A 179 -42.56 -3.70 -11.18
C GLN A 179 -41.60 -3.72 -9.98
N ARG A 180 -42.13 -3.66 -8.75
CA ARG A 180 -41.31 -3.70 -7.53
C ARG A 180 -40.49 -4.98 -7.44
N ARG A 181 -41.04 -6.12 -7.82
CA ARG A 181 -40.33 -7.40 -7.90
C ARG A 181 -39.12 -7.33 -8.82
N ILE A 182 -39.28 -6.78 -10.01
CA ILE A 182 -38.19 -6.63 -11.00
C ILE A 182 -37.06 -5.75 -10.42
N GLU A 183 -37.41 -4.64 -9.76
CA GLU A 183 -36.46 -3.76 -9.09
C GLU A 183 -35.65 -4.49 -8.00
N LEU A 184 -36.35 -5.28 -7.15
CA LEU A 184 -35.73 -6.06 -6.09
C LEU A 184 -34.82 -7.17 -6.63
N GLU A 185 -35.25 -7.89 -7.67
CA GLU A 185 -34.47 -8.94 -8.32
C GLU A 185 -33.20 -8.34 -8.98
N SER A 186 -33.32 -7.20 -9.63
CA SER A 186 -32.20 -6.47 -10.26
C SER A 186 -31.19 -5.99 -9.20
N SER A 187 -31.68 -5.43 -8.09
CA SER A 187 -30.83 -4.99 -6.98
C SER A 187 -30.12 -6.17 -6.33
N ARG A 188 -30.83 -7.28 -6.13
CA ARG A 188 -30.24 -8.52 -5.58
C ARG A 188 -29.11 -9.03 -6.46
N GLN A 189 -29.34 -9.06 -7.78
CA GLN A 189 -28.32 -9.51 -8.73
C GLN A 189 -27.09 -8.58 -8.72
N ALA A 190 -27.30 -7.28 -8.62
CA ALA A 190 -26.19 -6.31 -8.50
C ALA A 190 -25.35 -6.56 -7.22
N TYR A 191 -26.02 -6.79 -6.08
CA TYR A 191 -25.33 -7.10 -4.82
C TYR A 191 -24.58 -8.42 -4.86
N LEU A 192 -25.14 -9.47 -5.48
CA LEU A 192 -24.46 -10.75 -5.69
C LEU A 192 -23.20 -10.56 -6.57
N SER A 193 -23.32 -9.76 -7.65
CA SER A 193 -22.18 -9.48 -8.52
C SER A 193 -21.08 -8.73 -7.79
N MET A 194 -21.43 -7.73 -6.97
CA MET A 194 -20.45 -7.03 -6.13
C MET A 194 -19.79 -7.96 -5.11
N LEU A 195 -20.57 -8.80 -4.41
CA LEU A 195 -20.03 -9.76 -3.45
C LEU A 195 -19.10 -10.78 -4.13
N SER A 196 -19.44 -11.21 -5.34
CA SER A 196 -18.63 -12.10 -6.17
C SER A 196 -17.23 -11.52 -6.44
N ILE A 197 -17.14 -10.21 -6.72
CA ILE A 197 -15.85 -9.52 -6.91
C ILE A 197 -15.01 -9.57 -5.63
N PHE A 198 -15.62 -9.30 -4.47
CA PHE A 198 -14.90 -9.30 -3.20
C PHE A 198 -14.39 -10.68 -2.81
N ILE A 199 -15.22 -11.73 -2.98
CA ILE A 199 -14.83 -13.10 -2.62
C ILE A 199 -13.96 -13.79 -3.71
N GLY A 200 -13.84 -13.19 -4.90
CA GLY A 200 -13.07 -13.75 -6.02
C GLY A 200 -13.66 -15.03 -6.61
N LYS A 201 -14.97 -15.24 -6.43
CA LYS A 201 -15.69 -16.44 -6.90
C LYS A 201 -17.06 -16.04 -7.46
N GLU A 202 -17.41 -16.59 -8.61
CA GLU A 202 -18.72 -16.35 -9.21
C GLU A 202 -19.83 -16.96 -8.32
N ILE A 203 -20.87 -16.16 -8.07
CA ILE A 203 -22.05 -16.55 -7.30
C ILE A 203 -23.23 -16.64 -8.27
N ALA A 204 -23.84 -17.82 -8.36
CA ALA A 204 -25.03 -18.01 -9.18
C ALA A 204 -26.21 -17.20 -8.63
N SER A 205 -27.08 -16.68 -9.51
CA SER A 205 -28.26 -15.88 -9.14
C SER A 205 -29.23 -16.59 -8.19
N GLY A 206 -29.31 -17.92 -8.26
CA GLY A 206 -30.15 -18.76 -7.40
C GLY A 206 -29.49 -19.16 -6.06
N THR A 207 -28.30 -18.64 -5.73
CA THR A 207 -27.61 -18.98 -4.47
C THR A 207 -28.40 -18.40 -3.29
N THR A 208 -28.62 -19.23 -2.26
CA THR A 208 -29.21 -18.81 -0.98
C THR A 208 -28.12 -18.51 0.02
N LEU A 209 -28.28 -17.41 0.77
CA LEU A 209 -27.40 -17.04 1.88
C LEU A 209 -27.96 -17.56 3.20
N GLU A 210 -27.06 -18.00 4.06
CA GLU A 210 -27.43 -18.43 5.41
C GLU A 210 -27.61 -17.19 6.31
N LYS A 211 -28.74 -17.14 7.06
CA LYS A 211 -28.93 -16.11 8.07
C LYS A 211 -28.05 -16.43 9.27
N PRO A 212 -27.09 -15.54 9.63
CA PRO A 212 -26.22 -15.76 10.78
C PRO A 212 -27.06 -15.94 12.06
N ALA A 213 -26.60 -16.83 12.95
CA ALA A 213 -27.24 -17.00 14.24
C ALA A 213 -26.97 -15.78 15.13
N ASP A 214 -27.97 -15.37 15.92
CA ASP A 214 -27.83 -14.32 16.93
C ASP A 214 -27.03 -14.87 18.13
N THR A 215 -25.70 -14.92 17.99
CA THR A 215 -24.81 -15.26 19.11
C THR A 215 -24.33 -13.96 19.77
N PHE A 216 -24.91 -13.64 20.91
CA PHE A 216 -24.37 -12.62 21.80
C PHE A 216 -23.19 -13.26 22.55
N GLU A 217 -21.98 -13.13 21.99
CA GLU A 217 -20.78 -13.33 22.78
C GLU A 217 -20.60 -12.15 23.74
N SER A 218 -20.29 -12.47 25.01
CA SER A 218 -19.94 -11.45 26.00
C SER A 218 -18.73 -10.67 25.49
N THR A 219 -18.96 -9.46 25.02
CA THR A 219 -17.93 -8.59 24.49
C THR A 219 -16.95 -8.23 25.60
N SER A 220 -15.71 -8.64 25.45
CA SER A 220 -14.59 -8.09 26.20
C SER A 220 -14.59 -6.56 26.03
N LEU A 221 -14.47 -5.81 27.13
CA LEU A 221 -14.38 -4.34 27.11
C LEU A 221 -13.07 -3.83 26.46
N VAL A 222 -12.18 -4.73 26.02
CA VAL A 222 -10.93 -4.38 25.36
C VAL A 222 -11.22 -3.91 23.94
N ASN A 223 -10.81 -2.68 23.64
CA ASN A 223 -10.92 -2.14 22.30
C ASN A 223 -9.80 -2.71 21.41
N ASN A 224 -10.16 -3.65 20.54
CA ASN A 224 -9.24 -4.34 19.63
C ASN A 224 -9.21 -3.73 18.21
N ARG A 225 -9.67 -2.51 18.02
CA ARG A 225 -9.68 -1.87 16.71
C ARG A 225 -8.27 -1.78 16.11
N PRO A 226 -8.08 -2.19 14.87
CA PRO A 226 -6.76 -2.18 14.21
C PRO A 226 -6.18 -0.75 14.08
N GLU A 227 -7.03 0.29 14.03
CA GLU A 227 -6.60 1.68 13.99
C GLU A 227 -5.74 2.07 15.18
N LEU A 228 -6.00 1.53 16.38
CA LEU A 228 -5.21 1.82 17.57
C LEU A 228 -3.77 1.32 17.40
N ARG A 229 -3.60 0.10 16.91
CA ARG A 229 -2.28 -0.46 16.62
C ARG A 229 -1.54 0.31 15.54
N TRP A 230 -2.27 0.80 14.53
CA TRP A 230 -1.70 1.63 13.50
C TRP A 230 -1.21 2.97 14.05
N PHE A 231 -1.96 3.64 14.94
CA PHE A 231 -1.53 4.86 15.61
C PHE A 231 -0.33 4.62 16.55
N ASP A 232 -0.30 3.50 17.26
CA ASP A 232 0.84 3.13 18.10
C ASP A 232 2.12 2.92 17.25
N ALA A 233 2.00 2.30 16.08
CA ALA A 233 3.10 2.15 15.14
C ALA A 233 3.62 3.51 14.63
N GLN A 234 2.73 4.48 14.36
CA GLN A 234 3.11 5.85 13.97
C GLN A 234 3.86 6.56 15.10
N GLY A 235 3.37 6.44 16.34
CA GLY A 235 4.07 6.95 17.52
C GLY A 235 5.45 6.33 17.70
N GLY A 236 5.56 5.02 17.49
CA GLY A 236 6.82 4.29 17.51
C GLY A 236 7.81 4.79 16.45
N GLN A 237 7.35 5.08 15.24
CA GLN A 237 8.19 5.64 14.18
C GLN A 237 8.74 7.03 14.56
N LEU A 238 7.93 7.89 15.17
CA LEU A 238 8.39 9.22 15.62
C LEU A 238 9.52 9.11 16.63
N ASN A 239 9.44 8.17 17.59
CA ASN A 239 10.49 7.90 18.56
C ASN A 239 11.79 7.42 17.87
N VAL A 240 11.66 6.58 16.83
CA VAL A 240 12.81 6.12 16.05
C VAL A 240 13.42 7.29 15.25
N GLN A 241 12.60 8.17 14.67
CA GLN A 241 13.06 9.37 13.96
C GLN A 241 13.83 10.31 14.90
N GLU A 242 13.30 10.58 16.11
CA GLU A 242 13.99 11.38 17.11
C GLU A 242 15.35 10.78 17.47
N SER A 243 15.39 9.48 17.72
CA SER A 243 16.64 8.77 18.02
C SER A 243 17.64 8.83 16.85
N SER A 244 17.14 8.82 15.61
CA SER A 244 17.98 8.90 14.42
C SER A 244 18.64 10.26 14.24
N LEU A 245 18.00 11.34 14.67
CA LEU A 245 18.60 12.67 14.65
C LEU A 245 19.84 12.76 15.54
N LYS A 246 19.87 12.02 16.65
CA LYS A 246 21.01 11.98 17.57
C LYS A 246 22.25 11.35 16.94
N THR A 247 22.09 10.49 15.93
CA THR A 247 23.24 9.86 15.24
C THR A 247 24.05 10.85 14.40
N ARG A 248 23.42 11.97 13.96
CA ARG A 248 24.09 13.00 13.16
C ARG A 248 25.21 13.73 13.92
N PHE A 249 25.14 13.74 15.25
CA PHE A 249 26.13 14.39 16.12
C PHE A 249 27.23 13.42 16.56
N ARG A 250 27.18 12.16 16.12
CA ARG A 250 28.20 11.17 16.48
C ARG A 250 29.33 11.16 15.46
N PRO A 251 30.58 10.92 15.89
CA PRO A 251 31.70 10.80 14.97
C PRO A 251 31.51 9.61 14.02
N ARG A 252 32.07 9.75 12.83
CA ARG A 252 32.10 8.71 11.79
C ARG A 252 33.53 8.47 11.40
N PHE A 253 33.90 7.22 11.16
CA PHE A 253 35.24 6.84 10.76
C PHE A 253 35.15 5.89 9.55
N GLY A 254 35.90 6.24 8.53
CA GLY A 254 36.02 5.42 7.32
C GLY A 254 37.46 5.34 6.84
N LEU A 255 37.78 4.26 6.17
CA LEU A 255 39.03 4.10 5.42
C LEU A 255 38.77 4.45 3.97
N PHE A 256 39.75 5.03 3.32
CA PHE A 256 39.73 5.24 1.88
C PHE A 256 41.09 5.00 1.25
N VAL A 257 41.07 4.52 0.03
CA VAL A 257 42.23 4.42 -0.86
C VAL A 257 41.84 5.00 -2.19
N GLN A 258 42.61 5.95 -2.68
CA GLN A 258 42.41 6.61 -3.98
C GLN A 258 43.60 6.28 -4.87
N GLY A 259 43.33 5.79 -6.07
CA GLY A 259 44.31 5.75 -7.15
C GLY A 259 43.91 6.75 -8.24
N ALA A 260 44.80 7.59 -8.65
CA ALA A 260 44.51 8.60 -9.66
C ALA A 260 45.60 8.69 -10.70
N TYR A 261 45.21 9.14 -11.92
CA TYR A 261 46.08 9.48 -13.01
C TYR A 261 45.66 10.83 -13.56
N GLY A 262 46.59 11.75 -13.60
CA GLY A 262 46.25 13.12 -14.04
C GLY A 262 47.45 14.02 -14.27
N ASN A 263 47.15 15.19 -14.82
CA ASN A 263 48.12 16.31 -14.99
C ASN A 263 47.52 17.58 -14.35
N PRO A 264 48.19 18.19 -13.35
CA PRO A 264 49.32 17.64 -12.63
C PRO A 264 48.96 16.42 -11.79
N GLY A 265 49.94 15.53 -11.53
CA GLY A 265 49.79 14.44 -10.57
C GLY A 265 49.83 14.98 -9.12
N LEU A 266 50.23 14.13 -8.17
CA LEU A 266 50.36 14.53 -6.76
C LEU A 266 51.46 15.61 -6.59
N ASN A 267 52.50 15.53 -7.38
CA ASN A 267 53.52 16.58 -7.41
C ASN A 267 53.10 17.71 -8.38
N MET A 268 52.58 18.78 -7.81
CA MET A 268 52.08 19.94 -8.53
C MET A 268 53.15 20.73 -9.31
N LEU A 269 54.43 20.46 -9.05
CA LEU A 269 55.54 21.14 -9.75
C LEU A 269 55.97 20.45 -11.06
N LYS A 270 55.34 19.32 -11.38
CA LYS A 270 55.60 18.60 -12.63
C LYS A 270 54.41 18.77 -13.57
N ASP A 271 54.68 19.24 -14.75
CA ASP A 271 53.73 19.35 -15.85
C ASP A 271 53.74 18.05 -16.69
N ASP A 272 53.46 16.93 -16.02
CA ASP A 272 53.42 15.61 -16.63
C ASP A 272 52.26 14.79 -16.09
N PHE A 273 51.66 13.96 -16.93
CA PHE A 273 50.71 12.97 -16.48
C PHE A 273 51.38 11.93 -15.60
N SER A 274 50.89 11.78 -14.39
CA SER A 274 51.48 10.81 -13.45
C SER A 274 50.37 10.07 -12.67
N ALA A 275 50.67 8.79 -12.39
CA ALA A 275 49.85 8.01 -11.51
C ALA A 275 50.30 8.22 -10.05
N TYR A 276 49.30 8.24 -9.14
CA TYR A 276 49.56 8.33 -7.70
C TYR A 276 48.45 7.65 -6.91
N TYR A 277 48.74 7.40 -5.67
CA TYR A 277 47.71 6.92 -4.71
C TYR A 277 47.75 7.71 -3.42
N VAL A 278 46.61 7.76 -2.76
CA VAL A 278 46.43 8.31 -1.43
C VAL A 278 45.62 7.32 -0.61
N ALA A 279 46.06 7.01 0.58
CA ALA A 279 45.28 6.18 1.52
C ALA A 279 45.18 6.91 2.87
N GLY A 280 44.04 6.81 3.51
CA GLY A 280 43.84 7.53 4.76
C GLY A 280 42.58 7.10 5.50
N VAL A 281 42.39 7.78 6.63
CA VAL A 281 41.20 7.68 7.50
C VAL A 281 40.49 9.03 7.44
N ARG A 282 39.19 9.01 7.36
CA ARG A 282 38.37 10.22 7.39
C ARG A 282 37.20 10.09 8.37
#